data_7708aee2dcfd6d2b97c51d8403991691
#
_entry.id   7708aee2dcfd6d2b97c51d8403991691
#
_cell.length_a   1.000
_cell.length_b   1.000
_cell.length_c   1.000
_cell.angle_alpha   90.00
_cell.angle_beta   90.00
_cell.angle_gamma   90.00
#
_symmetry.space_group_name_H-M   'P 1'
#
loop_
_entity.id
_entity.type
_entity.pdbx_description
1 polymer ?
#
loop_
_entity_poly.entity_id
_entity_poly.type
_entity_poly.pdbx_seq_one_letter_code
_entity_poly.pdbx_strand_id
1 'polypeptide(L)'
;TSPHVITAIDVDYEGVDRVRRAAKGAFAAEEGFSLTYLPFISRAVIDALADFPRLNGTVGNDELIVHHAVHLSIAVDLDFEGLLAPVIPGADGKRLRAIAREIHDVAQRARSKALSPDELSGGTFTISNSGSFGTFLVAPIINQPQVAILSTDGIARRPVVVRDADG
;
A
#
# COMPACT_ATOMS: atom_id res chain seq x y z
N THR A 1 -11.01 -16.44 13.88
CA THR A 1 -11.89 -15.34 13.45
C THR A 1 -11.27 -14.03 13.92
N SER A 2 -11.12 -13.05 13.04
CA SER A 2 -10.58 -11.73 13.37
C SER A 2 -11.73 -10.72 13.32
N PRO A 3 -12.08 -10.05 14.44
CA PRO A 3 -13.03 -8.94 14.39
C PRO A 3 -12.40 -7.76 13.66
N HIS A 4 -13.15 -7.12 12.76
CA HIS A 4 -12.70 -5.98 11.99
C HIS A 4 -13.45 -4.71 12.39
N VAL A 5 -12.71 -3.62 12.59
CA VAL A 5 -13.24 -2.26 12.63
C VAL A 5 -12.75 -1.54 11.38
N ILE A 6 -13.67 -0.87 10.69
CA ILE A 6 -13.36 -0.14 9.46
C ILE A 6 -13.48 1.35 9.75
N THR A 7 -12.43 2.09 9.39
CA THR A 7 -12.44 3.55 9.37
C THR A 7 -12.13 4.00 7.96
N ALA A 8 -12.94 4.88 7.38
CA ALA A 8 -12.72 5.43 6.04
C ALA A 8 -12.64 6.95 6.11
N ILE A 9 -11.71 7.51 5.38
CA ILE A 9 -11.51 8.95 5.24
C ILE A 9 -11.17 9.31 3.81
N ASP A 10 -11.60 10.49 3.38
CA ASP A 10 -11.12 11.08 2.12
C ASP A 10 -9.74 11.72 2.34
N VAL A 11 -8.84 11.53 1.38
CA VAL A 11 -7.48 12.07 1.41
C VAL A 11 -7.25 12.93 0.18
N ASP A 12 -6.79 14.17 0.38
CA ASP A 12 -6.42 15.07 -0.71
C ASP A 12 -5.10 14.61 -1.35
N TYR A 13 -5.16 14.27 -2.63
CA TYR A 13 -4.02 13.83 -3.44
C TYR A 13 -3.46 14.91 -4.37
N GLU A 14 -3.96 16.13 -4.35
CA GLU A 14 -3.52 17.17 -5.29
C GLU A 14 -2.01 17.41 -5.23
N GLY A 15 -1.43 17.48 -4.04
CA GLY A 15 0.01 17.65 -3.84
C GLY A 15 0.81 16.48 -4.42
N VAL A 16 0.39 15.25 -4.14
CA VAL A 16 1.02 14.02 -4.64
C VAL A 16 0.88 13.91 -6.16
N ASP A 17 -0.32 14.19 -6.70
CA ASP A 17 -0.56 14.10 -8.14
C ASP A 17 0.26 15.13 -8.92
N ARG A 18 0.42 16.34 -8.41
CA ARG A 18 1.28 17.38 -9.01
C ARG A 18 2.73 16.90 -9.11
N VAL A 19 3.30 16.37 -8.03
CA VAL A 19 4.67 15.82 -8.02
C VAL A 19 4.78 14.63 -8.97
N ARG A 20 3.84 13.70 -8.90
CA ARG A 20 3.82 12.52 -9.77
C ARG A 20 3.74 12.92 -11.26
N ARG A 21 2.85 13.84 -11.63
CA ARG A 21 2.72 14.33 -13.02
C ARG A 21 4.00 14.97 -13.53
N ALA A 22 4.69 15.75 -12.70
CA ALA A 22 5.96 16.36 -13.07
C ALA A 22 7.08 15.33 -13.28
N ALA A 23 7.11 14.27 -12.48
CA ALA A 23 8.19 13.29 -12.49
C ALA A 23 7.95 12.09 -13.42
N LYS A 24 6.69 11.76 -13.76
CA LYS A 24 6.33 10.49 -14.41
C LYS A 24 7.02 10.24 -15.75
N GLY A 25 7.28 11.29 -16.54
CA GLY A 25 7.92 11.16 -17.85
C GLY A 25 9.38 10.74 -17.74
N ALA A 26 10.15 11.47 -16.93
CA ALA A 26 11.56 11.14 -16.67
C ALA A 26 11.69 9.77 -15.96
N PHE A 27 10.82 9.50 -14.98
CA PHE A 27 10.80 8.22 -14.29
C PHE A 27 10.56 7.05 -15.25
N ALA A 28 9.56 7.15 -16.13
CA ALA A 28 9.26 6.10 -17.10
C ALA A 28 10.40 5.87 -18.09
N ALA A 29 11.07 6.94 -18.52
CA ALA A 29 12.23 6.85 -19.40
C ALA A 29 13.43 6.15 -18.74
N GLU A 30 13.65 6.38 -17.45
CA GLU A 30 14.75 5.79 -16.69
C GLU A 30 14.45 4.36 -16.21
N GLU A 31 13.23 4.09 -15.78
CA GLU A 31 12.87 2.84 -15.10
C GLU A 31 12.17 1.82 -16.01
N GLY A 32 11.65 2.25 -17.16
CA GLY A 32 10.93 1.39 -18.10
C GLY A 32 9.49 1.08 -17.72
N PHE A 33 8.95 1.67 -16.64
CA PHE A 33 7.57 1.51 -16.21
C PHE A 33 6.99 2.81 -15.63
N SER A 34 5.66 2.87 -15.51
CA SER A 34 4.98 4.09 -15.09
C SER A 34 5.05 4.31 -13.58
N LEU A 35 5.27 5.56 -13.17
CA LEU A 35 5.14 5.98 -11.77
C LEU A 35 3.67 6.09 -11.38
N THR A 36 3.20 5.16 -10.54
CA THR A 36 1.84 5.13 -10.01
C THR A 36 1.74 5.86 -8.67
N TYR A 37 0.55 5.92 -8.06
CA TYR A 37 0.36 6.48 -6.72
C TYR A 37 0.84 5.54 -5.60
N LEU A 38 0.82 4.24 -5.83
CA LEU A 38 1.09 3.24 -4.80
C LEU A 38 2.45 3.40 -4.10
N PRO A 39 3.56 3.74 -4.77
CA PRO A 39 4.82 4.03 -4.08
C PRO A 39 4.74 5.21 -3.10
N PHE A 40 3.98 6.25 -3.41
CA PHE A 40 3.75 7.39 -2.51
C PHE A 40 2.93 6.98 -1.29
N ILE A 41 1.86 6.22 -1.52
CA ILE A 41 1.03 5.65 -0.45
C ILE A 41 1.88 4.76 0.46
N SER A 42 2.66 3.86 -0.14
CA SER A 42 3.55 2.96 0.60
C SER A 42 4.54 3.72 1.49
N ARG A 43 5.16 4.79 0.96
CA ARG A 43 6.08 5.60 1.76
C ARG A 43 5.37 6.31 2.91
N ALA A 44 4.21 6.91 2.67
CA ALA A 44 3.41 7.56 3.71
C ALA A 44 2.96 6.57 4.80
N VAL A 45 2.55 5.36 4.41
CA VAL A 45 2.22 4.28 5.36
C VAL A 45 3.41 3.91 6.22
N ILE A 46 4.59 3.71 5.62
CA ILE A 46 5.80 3.35 6.35
C ILE A 46 6.16 4.44 7.37
N ASP A 47 6.05 5.71 6.98
CA ASP A 47 6.30 6.83 7.88
C ASP A 47 5.28 6.87 9.04
N ALA A 48 4.00 6.64 8.73
CA ALA A 48 2.94 6.56 9.74
C ALA A 48 3.13 5.37 10.71
N LEU A 49 3.63 4.23 10.24
CA LEU A 49 3.93 3.07 11.11
C LEU A 49 5.06 3.35 12.11
N ALA A 50 5.98 4.28 11.79
CA ALA A 50 6.97 4.75 12.76
C ALA A 50 6.33 5.57 13.89
N ASP A 51 5.31 6.38 13.58
CA ASP A 51 4.56 7.17 14.57
C ASP A 51 3.56 6.31 15.37
N PHE A 52 3.02 5.26 14.73
CA PHE A 52 2.02 4.35 15.30
C PHE A 52 2.49 2.89 15.28
N PRO A 53 3.54 2.52 16.03
CA PRO A 53 4.24 1.23 15.89
C PRO A 53 3.35 0.01 16.19
N ARG A 54 2.29 0.15 16.98
CA ARG A 54 1.35 -0.95 17.25
C ARG A 54 0.59 -1.42 16.00
N LEU A 55 0.48 -0.59 14.98
CA LEU A 55 -0.12 -0.97 13.70
C LEU A 55 0.81 -1.84 12.87
N ASN A 56 2.14 -1.78 13.11
CA ASN A 56 3.12 -2.69 12.52
C ASN A 56 3.30 -3.91 13.43
N GLY A 57 2.23 -4.62 13.69
CA GLY A 57 2.19 -5.71 14.65
C GLY A 57 1.51 -6.97 14.14
N THR A 58 1.73 -8.04 14.87
CA THR A 58 1.04 -9.32 14.68
C THR A 58 0.47 -9.84 15.99
N VAL A 59 -0.65 -10.55 15.91
CA VAL A 59 -1.29 -11.18 17.06
C VAL A 59 -0.66 -12.54 17.29
N GLY A 60 -0.07 -12.72 18.49
CA GLY A 60 0.41 -14.01 18.99
C GLY A 60 -0.59 -14.68 19.92
N ASN A 61 -0.13 -15.63 20.70
CA ASN A 61 -0.90 -16.28 21.76
C ASN A 61 -0.97 -15.33 22.97
N ASP A 62 -2.09 -14.61 23.12
CA ASP A 62 -2.36 -13.64 24.19
C ASP A 62 -1.38 -12.44 24.23
N GLU A 63 -0.70 -12.15 23.11
CA GLU A 63 0.26 -11.04 23.00
C GLU A 63 0.14 -10.30 21.67
N LEU A 64 0.56 -9.04 21.68
CA LEU A 64 0.79 -8.23 20.49
C LEU A 64 2.29 -8.14 20.25
N ILE A 65 2.75 -8.70 19.15
CA ILE A 65 4.14 -8.62 18.73
C ILE A 65 4.30 -7.39 17.84
N VAL A 66 5.02 -6.38 18.32
CA VAL A 66 5.31 -5.15 17.56
C VAL A 66 6.64 -5.33 16.82
N HIS A 67 6.61 -5.13 15.50
CA HIS A 67 7.80 -5.26 14.66
C HIS A 67 8.51 -3.91 14.51
N HIS A 68 9.84 -3.90 14.60
CA HIS A 68 10.65 -2.69 14.38
C HIS A 68 10.86 -2.41 12.89
N ALA A 69 11.13 -3.44 12.09
CA ALA A 69 11.21 -3.32 10.64
C ALA A 69 9.84 -3.41 10.00
N VAL A 70 9.64 -2.70 8.89
CA VAL A 70 8.41 -2.80 8.09
C VAL A 70 8.63 -3.76 6.91
N HIS A 71 7.97 -4.90 6.94
CA HIS A 71 7.89 -5.82 5.81
C HIS A 71 6.52 -5.64 5.15
N LEU A 72 6.51 -4.87 4.04
CA LEU A 72 5.26 -4.38 3.44
C LEU A 72 4.71 -5.39 2.43
N SER A 73 3.54 -5.94 2.71
CA SER A 73 2.81 -6.78 1.76
C SER A 73 1.98 -5.92 0.81
N ILE A 74 2.03 -6.23 -0.49
CA ILE A 74 1.23 -5.55 -1.51
C ILE A 74 0.26 -6.56 -2.12
N ALA A 75 -1.04 -6.33 -1.97
CA ALA A 75 -2.03 -7.20 -2.60
C ALA A 75 -2.01 -7.03 -4.12
N VAL A 76 -1.82 -8.13 -4.83
CA VAL A 76 -1.76 -8.21 -6.29
C VAL A 76 -2.87 -9.12 -6.80
N ASP A 77 -3.77 -8.57 -7.60
CA ASP A 77 -4.76 -9.34 -8.32
C ASP A 77 -4.13 -10.16 -9.45
N LEU A 78 -4.58 -11.39 -9.58
CA LEU A 78 -4.14 -12.36 -10.60
C LEU A 78 -5.20 -12.50 -11.70
N ASP A 79 -5.59 -11.40 -12.32
CA ASP A 79 -6.56 -11.35 -13.40
C ASP A 79 -7.92 -12.01 -13.03
N PHE A 80 -8.41 -11.71 -11.81
CA PHE A 80 -9.62 -12.27 -11.19
C PHE A 80 -9.57 -13.77 -10.85
N GLU A 81 -8.45 -14.45 -11.05
CA GLU A 81 -8.27 -15.85 -10.67
C GLU A 81 -7.83 -16.04 -9.21
N GLY A 82 -7.39 -14.95 -8.57
CA GLY A 82 -6.95 -14.99 -7.18
C GLY A 82 -6.24 -13.71 -6.75
N LEU A 83 -5.80 -13.72 -5.49
CA LEU A 83 -5.07 -12.61 -4.89
C LEU A 83 -3.83 -13.16 -4.18
N LEU A 84 -2.67 -12.56 -4.42
CA LEU A 84 -1.44 -12.80 -3.67
C LEU A 84 -0.99 -11.52 -2.97
N ALA A 85 -0.28 -11.66 -1.86
CA ALA A 85 0.27 -10.53 -1.12
C ALA A 85 1.79 -10.68 -0.92
N PRO A 86 2.59 -10.55 -2.00
CA PRO A 86 4.05 -10.61 -1.89
C PRO A 86 4.59 -9.51 -0.97
N VAL A 87 5.69 -9.82 -0.31
CA VAL A 87 6.31 -9.00 0.73
C VAL A 87 7.52 -8.26 0.19
N ILE A 88 7.58 -6.97 0.46
CA ILE A 88 8.76 -6.12 0.27
C ILE A 88 9.48 -6.03 1.62
N PRO A 89 10.58 -6.76 1.82
CA PRO A 89 11.27 -6.79 3.11
C PRO A 89 12.02 -5.49 3.38
N GLY A 90 12.04 -5.04 4.66
CA GLY A 90 12.78 -3.86 5.09
C GLY A 90 12.40 -2.58 4.33
N ALA A 91 11.10 -2.40 4.09
CA ALA A 91 10.58 -1.28 3.30
C ALA A 91 10.85 0.09 3.97
N ASP A 92 11.02 0.12 5.28
CA ASP A 92 11.36 1.30 6.08
C ASP A 92 12.70 1.91 5.67
N GLY A 93 13.70 1.10 5.33
CA GLY A 93 15.00 1.55 4.83
C GLY A 93 15.04 1.99 3.37
N LYS A 94 13.92 1.92 2.64
CA LYS A 94 13.89 2.13 1.19
C LYS A 94 13.33 3.50 0.81
N ARG A 95 13.96 4.15 -0.18
CA ARG A 95 13.44 5.38 -0.78
C ARG A 95 12.29 5.04 -1.75
N LEU A 96 11.45 6.03 -2.03
CA LEU A 96 10.27 5.90 -2.90
C LEU A 96 10.58 5.20 -4.23
N ARG A 97 11.69 5.53 -4.89
CA ARG A 97 12.08 4.91 -6.17
C ARG A 97 12.36 3.41 -6.02
N ALA A 98 13.03 2.99 -4.94
CA ALA A 98 13.29 1.57 -4.66
C ALA A 98 11.98 0.82 -4.38
N ILE A 99 11.09 1.41 -3.58
CA ILE A 99 9.75 0.87 -3.34
C ILE A 99 8.97 0.70 -4.65
N ALA A 100 9.04 1.70 -5.54
CA ALA A 100 8.36 1.63 -6.84
C ALA A 100 8.87 0.47 -7.71
N ARG A 101 10.18 0.26 -7.75
CA ARG A 101 10.81 -0.88 -8.48
C ARG A 101 10.36 -2.21 -7.91
N GLU A 102 10.39 -2.36 -6.60
CA GLU A 102 10.01 -3.61 -5.95
C GLU A 102 8.50 -3.91 -6.09
N ILE A 103 7.64 -2.91 -5.94
CA ILE A 103 6.21 -3.08 -6.23
C ILE A 103 5.99 -3.56 -7.66
N HIS A 104 6.68 -2.96 -8.63
CA HIS A 104 6.57 -3.35 -10.04
C HIS A 104 7.05 -4.78 -10.26
N ASP A 105 8.23 -5.14 -9.73
CA ASP A 105 8.82 -6.47 -9.83
C ASP A 105 7.93 -7.56 -9.22
N VAL A 106 7.53 -7.41 -7.95
CA VAL A 106 6.71 -8.42 -7.28
C VAL A 106 5.34 -8.58 -7.93
N ALA A 107 4.76 -7.49 -8.47
CA ALA A 107 3.49 -7.55 -9.19
C ALA A 107 3.61 -8.32 -10.52
N GLN A 108 4.70 -8.10 -11.26
CA GLN A 108 4.96 -8.87 -12.49
C GLN A 108 5.19 -10.35 -12.19
N ARG A 109 6.03 -10.65 -11.19
CA ARG A 109 6.34 -12.03 -10.81
C ARG A 109 5.14 -12.76 -10.20
N ALA A 110 4.26 -12.05 -9.49
CA ALA A 110 2.99 -12.61 -9.02
C ALA A 110 2.13 -13.11 -10.19
N ARG A 111 1.91 -12.25 -11.19
CA ARG A 111 1.09 -12.59 -12.38
C ARG A 111 1.72 -13.69 -13.24
N SER A 112 3.05 -13.73 -13.35
CA SER A 112 3.77 -14.79 -14.07
C SER A 112 4.00 -16.06 -13.25
N LYS A 113 3.45 -16.14 -12.02
CA LYS A 113 3.61 -17.28 -11.09
C LYS A 113 5.08 -17.61 -10.77
N ALA A 114 5.93 -16.58 -10.74
CA ALA A 114 7.37 -16.69 -10.52
C ALA A 114 7.81 -16.27 -9.11
N LEU A 115 6.88 -16.12 -8.17
CA LEU A 115 7.19 -15.88 -6.75
C LEU A 115 7.49 -17.19 -6.03
N SER A 116 8.47 -17.16 -5.13
CA SER A 116 8.72 -18.24 -4.19
C SER A 116 7.77 -18.17 -3.00
N PRO A 117 7.52 -19.28 -2.28
CA PRO A 117 6.70 -19.26 -1.07
C PRO A 117 7.23 -18.32 0.02
N ASP A 118 8.54 -18.15 0.13
CA ASP A 118 9.17 -17.26 1.13
C ASP A 118 8.83 -15.80 0.89
N GLU A 119 8.62 -15.40 -0.36
CA GLU A 119 8.23 -14.02 -0.71
C GLU A 119 6.77 -13.70 -0.39
N LEU A 120 5.99 -14.68 0.01
CA LEU A 120 4.59 -14.54 0.44
C LEU A 120 4.42 -14.58 1.96
N SER A 121 5.50 -14.65 2.71
CA SER A 121 5.51 -14.80 4.16
C SER A 121 6.27 -13.68 4.87
N GLY A 122 5.99 -13.51 6.17
CA GLY A 122 6.74 -12.55 7.01
C GLY A 122 6.35 -11.09 6.82
N GLY A 123 5.26 -10.78 6.12
CA GLY A 123 4.74 -9.41 6.03
C GLY A 123 4.19 -8.92 7.37
N THR A 124 4.46 -7.64 7.70
CA THR A 124 4.05 -7.03 8.97
C THR A 124 2.87 -6.06 8.81
N PHE A 125 2.66 -5.54 7.62
CA PHE A 125 1.54 -4.69 7.25
C PHE A 125 1.17 -4.91 5.77
N THR A 126 -0.11 -4.81 5.43
CA THR A 126 -0.59 -5.03 4.05
C THR A 126 -1.24 -3.77 3.48
N ILE A 127 -0.97 -3.49 2.21
CA ILE A 127 -1.71 -2.51 1.42
C ILE A 127 -2.46 -3.26 0.30
N SER A 128 -3.78 -3.04 0.23
CA SER A 128 -4.64 -3.48 -0.87
C SER A 128 -5.04 -2.28 -1.70
N ASN A 129 -4.74 -2.31 -3.00
CA ASN A 129 -5.06 -1.21 -3.91
C ASN A 129 -6.14 -1.63 -4.91
N SER A 130 -7.37 -1.19 -4.67
CA SER A 130 -8.53 -1.45 -5.51
C SER A 130 -8.86 -0.29 -6.47
N GLY A 131 -8.04 0.77 -6.45
CA GLY A 131 -8.29 1.99 -7.23
C GLY A 131 -8.35 1.77 -8.74
N SER A 132 -7.64 0.77 -9.28
CA SER A 132 -7.70 0.41 -10.71
C SER A 132 -9.07 -0.13 -11.14
N PHE A 133 -9.87 -0.62 -10.21
CA PHE A 133 -11.24 -1.10 -10.47
C PHE A 133 -12.30 0.00 -10.32
N GLY A 134 -11.89 1.24 -10.02
CA GLY A 134 -12.80 2.36 -9.84
C GLY A 134 -13.66 2.27 -8.57
N THR A 135 -13.19 1.55 -7.57
CA THR A 135 -13.91 1.39 -6.30
C THR A 135 -14.00 2.69 -5.52
N PHE A 136 -15.07 2.82 -4.74
CA PHE A 136 -15.31 3.98 -3.86
C PHE A 136 -14.97 3.67 -2.40
N LEU A 137 -15.28 2.47 -1.96
CA LEU A 137 -14.99 1.99 -0.60
C LEU A 137 -14.91 0.47 -0.63
N VAL A 138 -13.75 -0.04 -0.26
CA VAL A 138 -13.51 -1.48 -0.07
C VAL A 138 -13.13 -1.72 1.38
N ALA A 139 -13.79 -2.72 2.00
CA ALA A 139 -13.45 -3.23 3.31
C ALA A 139 -12.56 -4.47 3.15
N PRO A 140 -11.23 -4.34 3.24
CA PRO A 140 -10.33 -5.46 3.05
C PRO A 140 -10.36 -6.39 4.27
N ILE A 141 -10.07 -7.66 4.04
CA ILE A 141 -9.87 -8.63 5.12
C ILE A 141 -8.42 -8.54 5.57
N ILE A 142 -8.20 -8.40 6.88
CA ILE A 142 -6.85 -8.37 7.46
C ILE A 142 -6.14 -9.68 7.17
N ASN A 143 -4.92 -9.58 6.64
CA ASN A 143 -4.05 -10.72 6.38
C ASN A 143 -3.43 -11.20 7.70
N GLN A 144 -4.10 -12.15 8.36
CA GLN A 144 -3.65 -12.69 9.65
C GLN A 144 -2.23 -13.27 9.55
N PRO A 145 -1.38 -13.12 10.60
CA PRO A 145 -1.68 -12.61 11.93
C PRO A 145 -1.51 -11.09 12.09
N GLN A 146 -1.39 -10.31 11.01
CA GLN A 146 -1.28 -8.86 11.07
C GLN A 146 -2.49 -8.23 11.78
N VAL A 147 -2.29 -7.06 12.39
CA VAL A 147 -3.34 -6.35 13.15
C VAL A 147 -4.13 -5.37 12.30
N ALA A 148 -3.61 -4.97 11.15
CA ALA A 148 -4.23 -3.96 10.29
C ALA A 148 -3.89 -4.17 8.82
N ILE A 149 -4.73 -3.59 7.96
CA ILE A 149 -4.55 -3.50 6.51
C ILE A 149 -5.06 -2.16 6.04
N LEU A 150 -4.40 -1.53 5.09
CA LEU A 150 -4.89 -0.36 4.39
C LEU A 150 -5.50 -0.76 3.06
N SER A 151 -6.74 -0.35 2.80
CA SER A 151 -7.29 -0.32 1.44
C SER A 151 -7.20 1.07 0.85
N THR A 152 -6.86 1.16 -0.43
CA THR A 152 -6.93 2.40 -1.20
C THR A 152 -7.85 2.21 -2.39
N ASP A 153 -8.72 3.20 -2.59
CA ASP A 153 -9.75 3.19 -3.64
C ASP A 153 -9.40 4.13 -4.79
N GLY A 154 -10.36 4.36 -5.69
CA GLY A 154 -10.16 5.17 -6.87
C GLY A 154 -9.86 6.64 -6.53
N ILE A 155 -8.83 7.21 -7.18
CA ILE A 155 -8.50 8.64 -7.09
C ILE A 155 -9.27 9.36 -8.19
N ALA A 156 -10.15 10.27 -7.81
CA ALA A 156 -11.01 11.02 -8.74
C ALA A 156 -11.08 12.49 -8.35
N ARG A 157 -11.33 13.34 -9.34
CA ARG A 157 -11.63 14.76 -9.09
C ARG A 157 -13.05 14.88 -8.59
N ARG A 158 -13.21 15.57 -7.46
CA ARG A 158 -14.52 15.84 -6.85
C ARG A 158 -14.60 17.30 -6.46
N PRO A 159 -15.79 17.94 -6.53
CA PRO A 159 -16.03 19.23 -5.91
C PRO A 159 -15.95 19.07 -4.39
N VAL A 160 -15.19 19.95 -3.75
CA VAL A 160 -15.07 19.99 -2.29
C VAL A 160 -15.37 21.40 -1.80
N VAL A 161 -15.93 21.49 -0.62
CA VAL A 161 -16.14 22.79 0.03
C VAL A 161 -14.80 23.26 0.59
N VAL A 162 -14.34 24.42 0.15
CA VAL A 162 -13.18 25.10 0.68
C VAL A 162 -13.67 26.29 1.52
N ARG A 163 -13.22 26.37 2.77
CA ARG A 163 -13.44 27.56 3.58
C ARG A 163 -12.39 28.59 3.21
N ASP A 164 -12.84 29.80 2.91
CA ASP A 164 -11.96 30.95 2.73
C ASP A 164 -11.67 31.64 4.06
N ALA A 165 -10.98 32.79 4.00
CA ALA A 165 -10.60 33.55 5.20
C ALA A 165 -11.81 34.13 5.98
N ASP A 166 -12.98 34.14 5.37
CA ASP A 166 -14.22 34.69 5.94
C ASP A 166 -15.14 33.58 6.51
N GLY A 167 -14.77 32.31 6.42
CA GLY A 167 -15.45 31.14 7.01
C GLY A 167 -16.11 30.27 5.99
#